data_9caa356fe9b6061ced53a4f211714658
#
_entry.id   9caa356fe9b6061ced53a4f211714658
#
_cell.length_a   1.000
_cell.length_b   1.000
_cell.length_c   1.000
_cell.angle_alpha   90.00
_cell.angle_beta   90.00
_cell.angle_gamma   90.00
#
_symmetry.space_group_name_H-M   'P 1'
#
loop_
_entity.id
_entity.type
_entity.pdbx_description
1 polymer ?
#
loop_
_entity_poly.entity_id
_entity_poly.type
_entity_poly.pdbx_seq_one_letter_code
_entity_poly.pdbx_strand_id
1 'polypeptide(L)'
;MNYSCLQIVCGLAFLFCLASPVTCAVTPLWVQPAAPGDELSGVVISDNGSAIVAGGDQLIALSREGGKCWTAWSGSLLATSRDGRYILMAKGPVVRLISGSGTLLWEKTLDTIITDLSIAPDASAIAVSGGGQIHTFTLSGGSIASDRSLAINHIKIMPSGEQILITTSKNVQVSDLTLLPVWSDNSSTQDFVEITPGGSSIVTATNSRVRMYTANGNLSWEQRLTGGKALALAYASDGSTIVVGMDDTTVQVLAHNGTLLWTANATNWITSVAVSDGGNTIVAGSRDKKVHVFNHAGTRLGIFTVKGPIDPHSVAVTRDGSLIVIVDQTAVYGLSRSSFMPQETVMATIPTPSREMTAFPTMKATRKITPRIMTLPTPPPTETPQASLPSPVPVIAVGLLLLCRFRKT
;
A
#
# COMPACT_ATOMS: atom_id res chain seq x y z
N MET A 1 -71.67 -41.97 -24.12
CA MET A 1 -70.32 -42.23 -24.49
C MET A 1 -69.50 -40.95 -24.16
N ASN A 2 -68.93 -40.90 -22.98
CA ASN A 2 -68.14 -39.73 -22.48
C ASN A 2 -66.70 -40.17 -22.31
N TYR A 3 -65.77 -39.56 -23.06
CA TYR A 3 -64.37 -39.69 -22.86
C TYR A 3 -63.89 -38.49 -22.05
N SER A 4 -63.45 -38.74 -20.80
CA SER A 4 -62.84 -37.80 -19.95
C SER A 4 -61.31 -37.72 -20.31
N CYS A 5 -60.87 -36.54 -20.70
CA CYS A 5 -59.46 -36.23 -20.96
C CYS A 5 -58.73 -35.95 -19.62
N LEU A 6 -57.84 -36.84 -19.22
CA LEU A 6 -56.97 -36.67 -18.02
C LEU A 6 -55.75 -35.81 -18.40
N GLN A 7 -55.77 -34.56 -17.99
CA GLN A 7 -54.59 -33.70 -18.12
C GLN A 7 -53.58 -34.02 -17.00
N ILE A 8 -52.45 -34.56 -17.39
CA ILE A 8 -51.28 -34.71 -16.51
C ILE A 8 -50.52 -33.38 -16.52
N VAL A 9 -50.64 -32.63 -15.43
CA VAL A 9 -49.82 -31.43 -15.18
C VAL A 9 -48.48 -31.91 -14.60
N CYS A 10 -47.44 -31.95 -15.44
CA CYS A 10 -46.04 -32.10 -14.95
C CYS A 10 -45.58 -30.77 -14.33
N GLY A 11 -45.68 -30.67 -13.01
CA GLY A 11 -45.08 -29.59 -12.25
C GLY A 11 -43.54 -29.75 -12.20
N LEU A 12 -42.83 -28.95 -13.01
CA LEU A 12 -41.38 -28.76 -12.81
C LEU A 12 -41.16 -27.94 -11.55
N ALA A 13 -40.86 -28.60 -10.44
CA ALA A 13 -40.33 -27.95 -9.25
C ALA A 13 -38.87 -27.54 -9.53
N PHE A 14 -38.64 -26.27 -9.87
CA PHE A 14 -37.31 -25.69 -9.86
C PHE A 14 -36.85 -25.59 -8.40
N LEU A 15 -36.04 -26.55 -7.97
CA LEU A 15 -35.33 -26.47 -6.70
C LEU A 15 -34.25 -25.38 -6.85
N PHE A 16 -34.57 -24.14 -6.47
CA PHE A 16 -33.59 -23.11 -6.25
C PHE A 16 -32.75 -23.54 -5.03
N CYS A 17 -31.65 -24.23 -5.29
CA CYS A 17 -30.63 -24.43 -4.30
C CYS A 17 -30.00 -23.04 -4.04
N LEU A 18 -30.49 -22.34 -3.02
CA LEU A 18 -29.82 -21.16 -2.46
C LEU A 18 -28.52 -21.65 -1.87
N ALA A 19 -27.47 -21.68 -2.69
CA ALA A 19 -26.12 -21.81 -2.21
C ALA A 19 -25.86 -20.57 -1.34
N SER A 20 -26.01 -20.71 -0.03
CA SER A 20 -25.51 -19.71 0.91
C SER A 20 -24.05 -19.49 0.58
N PRO A 21 -23.59 -18.24 0.42
CA PRO A 21 -22.16 -18.00 0.25
C PRO A 21 -21.45 -18.59 1.45
N VAL A 22 -20.67 -19.64 1.25
CA VAL A 22 -19.76 -20.14 2.27
C VAL A 22 -18.75 -19.03 2.45
N THR A 23 -18.94 -18.20 3.47
CA THR A 23 -17.94 -17.25 3.91
C THR A 23 -16.80 -18.08 4.53
N CYS A 24 -15.83 -18.44 3.70
CA CYS A 24 -14.62 -19.06 4.20
C CYS A 24 -13.97 -18.07 5.17
N ALA A 25 -13.87 -18.45 6.44
CA ALA A 25 -13.20 -17.64 7.44
C ALA A 25 -11.73 -17.51 7.03
N VAL A 26 -11.26 -16.27 6.87
CA VAL A 26 -9.86 -15.99 6.58
C VAL A 26 -9.02 -16.45 7.75
N THR A 27 -8.12 -17.40 7.53
CA THR A 27 -7.20 -17.90 8.56
C THR A 27 -5.85 -17.18 8.42
N PRO A 28 -5.26 -16.66 9.52
CA PRO A 28 -3.92 -16.11 9.48
C PRO A 28 -2.88 -17.18 9.18
N LEU A 29 -1.79 -16.82 8.50
CA LEU A 29 -0.61 -17.67 8.34
C LEU A 29 0.01 -17.97 9.71
N TRP A 30 0.06 -16.94 10.53
CA TRP A 30 0.58 -17.01 11.88
C TRP A 30 -0.04 -15.92 12.77
N VAL A 31 0.02 -16.14 14.06
CA VAL A 31 -0.38 -15.18 15.11
C VAL A 31 0.70 -15.17 16.19
N GLN A 32 1.22 -13.99 16.48
CA GLN A 32 2.15 -13.78 17.57
C GLN A 32 1.46 -12.96 18.66
N PRO A 33 1.07 -13.55 19.79
CA PRO A 33 0.45 -12.80 20.89
C PRO A 33 1.47 -11.86 21.54
N ALA A 34 0.99 -10.74 22.07
CA ALA A 34 1.71 -9.91 23.01
C ALA A 34 2.00 -10.69 24.31
N ALA A 35 2.98 -10.27 25.08
CA ALA A 35 3.19 -10.84 26.40
C ALA A 35 1.98 -10.48 27.32
N PRO A 36 1.68 -11.29 28.33
CA PRO A 36 0.58 -11.00 29.25
C PRO A 36 0.76 -9.63 29.93
N GLY A 37 -0.20 -8.74 29.71
CA GLY A 37 -0.19 -7.37 30.25
C GLY A 37 0.46 -6.33 29.38
N ASP A 38 1.10 -6.71 28.25
CA ASP A 38 1.65 -5.78 27.28
C ASP A 38 0.61 -5.40 26.22
N GLU A 39 0.64 -4.13 25.78
CA GLU A 39 -0.17 -3.61 24.68
C GLU A 39 0.70 -3.28 23.46
N LEU A 40 0.23 -3.65 22.28
CA LEU A 40 0.84 -3.30 21.00
C LEU A 40 0.12 -2.09 20.40
N SER A 41 0.85 -1.24 19.67
CA SER A 41 0.32 0.03 19.17
C SER A 41 0.55 0.30 17.69
N GLY A 42 1.42 -0.44 17.02
CA GLY A 42 1.69 -0.23 15.60
C GLY A 42 2.68 -1.23 15.03
N VAL A 43 2.85 -1.21 13.71
CA VAL A 43 3.76 -2.11 13.01
C VAL A 43 4.45 -1.40 11.85
N VAL A 44 5.72 -1.74 11.67
CA VAL A 44 6.50 -1.41 10.46
C VAL A 44 7.01 -2.69 9.81
N ILE A 45 7.11 -2.66 8.49
CA ILE A 45 7.56 -3.80 7.68
C ILE A 45 8.54 -3.30 6.61
N SER A 46 9.59 -4.09 6.36
CA SER A 46 10.48 -3.86 5.20
C SER A 46 9.78 -4.21 3.88
N ASP A 47 10.25 -3.66 2.76
CA ASP A 47 9.63 -3.85 1.43
C ASP A 47 9.35 -5.32 1.09
N ASN A 48 10.26 -6.21 1.44
CA ASN A 48 10.15 -7.66 1.16
C ASN A 48 9.57 -8.47 2.32
N GLY A 49 9.22 -7.83 3.44
CA GLY A 49 8.72 -8.49 4.64
C GLY A 49 9.77 -9.26 5.45
N SER A 50 11.06 -9.09 5.19
CA SER A 50 12.12 -9.77 5.94
C SER A 50 12.26 -9.26 7.37
N ALA A 51 11.87 -8.03 7.64
CA ALA A 51 11.80 -7.43 8.95
C ALA A 51 10.39 -6.93 9.22
N ILE A 52 9.76 -7.46 10.24
CA ILE A 52 8.46 -7.05 10.76
C ILE A 52 8.67 -6.67 12.21
N VAL A 53 8.35 -5.43 12.58
CA VAL A 53 8.52 -4.98 13.97
C VAL A 53 7.23 -4.37 14.45
N ALA A 54 6.66 -4.98 15.48
CA ALA A 54 5.51 -4.45 16.20
C ALA A 54 5.99 -3.68 17.44
N GLY A 55 5.44 -2.50 17.64
CA GLY A 55 5.75 -1.61 18.76
C GLY A 55 4.69 -1.66 19.84
N GLY A 56 5.06 -1.25 21.04
CA GLY A 56 4.18 -1.20 22.18
C GLY A 56 4.98 -1.12 23.49
N ASP A 57 4.49 -1.76 24.53
CA ASP A 57 5.21 -1.89 25.80
C ASP A 57 6.50 -2.69 25.64
N GLN A 58 6.52 -3.61 24.68
CA GLN A 58 7.74 -4.27 24.21
C GLN A 58 7.75 -4.34 22.69
N LEU A 59 8.90 -4.11 22.06
CA LEU A 59 9.09 -4.37 20.64
C LEU A 59 9.19 -5.88 20.40
N ILE A 60 8.47 -6.33 19.38
CA ILE A 60 8.53 -7.70 18.90
C ILE A 60 8.96 -7.70 17.44
N ALA A 61 10.14 -8.26 17.16
CA ALA A 61 10.57 -8.47 15.79
C ALA A 61 10.28 -9.91 15.35
N LEU A 62 9.73 -10.01 14.15
CA LEU A 62 9.27 -11.26 13.56
C LEU A 62 9.91 -11.47 12.19
N SER A 63 10.14 -12.73 11.84
CA SER A 63 10.42 -13.13 10.47
C SER A 63 9.13 -13.08 9.61
N ARG A 64 9.29 -13.20 8.29
CA ARG A 64 8.15 -13.27 7.36
C ARG A 64 7.19 -14.42 7.68
N GLU A 65 7.70 -15.52 8.22
CA GLU A 65 6.97 -16.73 8.63
C GLU A 65 6.38 -16.62 10.03
N GLY A 66 6.51 -15.47 10.69
CA GLY A 66 5.98 -15.22 12.03
C GLY A 66 6.86 -15.74 13.17
N GLY A 67 8.05 -16.25 12.87
CA GLY A 67 9.02 -16.65 13.90
C GLY A 67 9.54 -15.42 14.65
N LYS A 68 9.52 -15.47 15.98
CA LYS A 68 10.07 -14.40 16.83
C LYS A 68 11.58 -14.38 16.69
N CYS A 69 12.12 -13.25 16.17
CA CYS A 69 13.55 -13.05 16.02
C CYS A 69 14.18 -12.51 17.30
N TRP A 70 13.58 -11.47 17.85
CA TRP A 70 14.00 -10.86 19.11
C TRP A 70 12.88 -10.04 19.74
N THR A 71 13.03 -9.74 21.03
CA THR A 71 12.20 -8.76 21.76
C THR A 71 13.12 -7.87 22.56
N ALA A 72 12.85 -6.58 22.55
CA ALA A 72 13.62 -5.61 23.30
C ALA A 72 12.85 -4.31 23.42
N TRP A 73 13.24 -3.47 24.39
CA TRP A 73 12.83 -2.07 24.49
C TRP A 73 11.30 -1.88 24.45
N SER A 74 10.85 -0.71 24.78
CA SER A 74 9.48 -0.26 24.57
C SER A 74 9.47 0.95 23.62
N GLY A 75 8.52 1.00 22.69
CA GLY A 75 8.38 2.12 21.75
C GLY A 75 7.08 2.07 20.98
N SER A 76 6.44 3.22 20.87
CA SER A 76 5.17 3.37 20.16
C SER A 76 5.33 3.99 18.77
N LEU A 77 6.39 4.76 18.57
CA LEU A 77 6.73 5.33 17.27
C LEU A 77 7.82 4.49 16.63
N LEU A 78 7.59 4.07 15.39
CA LEU A 78 8.48 3.18 14.66
C LEU A 78 8.67 3.66 13.23
N ALA A 79 9.89 3.54 12.72
CA ALA A 79 10.19 3.61 11.30
C ALA A 79 11.28 2.58 10.98
N THR A 80 11.33 2.11 9.74
CA THR A 80 12.35 1.17 9.28
C THR A 80 12.96 1.63 7.97
N SER A 81 14.24 1.31 7.76
CA SER A 81 14.85 1.41 6.43
C SER A 81 14.16 0.42 5.47
N ARG A 82 14.24 0.68 4.17
CA ARG A 82 13.58 -0.13 3.14
C ARG A 82 13.96 -1.61 3.20
N ASP A 83 15.21 -1.88 3.51
CA ASP A 83 15.76 -3.24 3.61
C ASP A 83 15.58 -3.90 4.99
N GLY A 84 15.03 -3.17 5.97
CA GLY A 84 14.81 -3.65 7.34
C GLY A 84 16.07 -3.79 8.19
N ARG A 85 17.22 -3.28 7.71
CA ARG A 85 18.48 -3.36 8.47
C ARG A 85 18.52 -2.42 9.67
N TYR A 86 17.75 -1.35 9.63
CA TYR A 86 17.71 -0.33 10.67
C TYR A 86 16.27 -0.05 11.09
N ILE A 87 16.05 -0.02 12.37
CA ILE A 87 14.78 0.26 13.01
C ILE A 87 14.98 1.47 13.91
N LEU A 88 14.27 2.54 13.61
CA LEU A 88 14.21 3.73 14.42
C LEU A 88 12.97 3.66 15.31
N MET A 89 13.13 3.91 16.59
CA MET A 89 12.03 3.89 17.54
C MET A 89 12.10 5.05 18.51
N ALA A 90 10.95 5.45 19.05
CA ALA A 90 10.90 6.41 20.15
C ALA A 90 9.87 6.03 21.21
N LYS A 91 10.15 6.39 22.45
CA LYS A 91 9.22 6.40 23.59
C LYS A 91 9.49 7.60 24.48
N GLY A 92 8.50 8.47 24.61
CA GLY A 92 8.68 9.74 25.34
C GLY A 92 9.79 10.59 24.71
N PRO A 93 10.78 11.05 25.47
CA PRO A 93 11.89 11.84 24.96
C PRO A 93 13.06 11.01 24.38
N VAL A 94 12.99 9.68 24.46
CA VAL A 94 14.10 8.80 24.08
C VAL A 94 13.91 8.28 22.68
N VAL A 95 14.90 8.49 21.82
CA VAL A 95 15.01 7.89 20.49
C VAL A 95 16.14 6.87 20.46
N ARG A 96 15.90 5.74 19.79
CA ARG A 96 16.88 4.66 19.60
C ARG A 96 16.97 4.25 18.15
N LEU A 97 18.17 4.00 17.68
CA LEU A 97 18.41 3.27 16.46
C LEU A 97 18.88 1.86 16.79
N ILE A 98 18.22 0.87 16.21
CA ILE A 98 18.45 -0.55 16.44
C ILE A 98 18.74 -1.20 15.10
N SER A 99 19.67 -2.16 15.06
CA SER A 99 19.88 -2.99 13.88
C SER A 99 18.69 -3.95 13.67
N GLY A 100 18.49 -4.47 12.45
CA GLY A 100 17.50 -5.49 12.17
C GLY A 100 17.65 -6.77 13.01
N SER A 101 18.84 -7.01 13.57
CA SER A 101 19.12 -8.12 14.51
C SER A 101 18.81 -7.81 15.98
N GLY A 102 18.31 -6.60 16.28
CA GLY A 102 17.94 -6.20 17.65
C GLY A 102 19.08 -5.55 18.46
N THR A 103 20.23 -5.29 17.85
CA THR A 103 21.37 -4.64 18.53
C THR A 103 21.14 -3.14 18.59
N LEU A 104 21.24 -2.54 19.77
CA LEU A 104 21.24 -1.09 19.95
C LEU A 104 22.48 -0.48 19.30
N LEU A 105 22.30 0.42 18.35
CA LEU A 105 23.38 1.14 17.70
C LEU A 105 23.69 2.44 18.43
N TRP A 106 22.67 3.20 18.78
CA TRP A 106 22.76 4.37 19.64
C TRP A 106 21.42 4.73 20.28
N GLU A 107 21.49 5.51 21.34
CA GLU A 107 20.38 6.08 22.07
C GLU A 107 20.62 7.57 22.31
N LYS A 108 19.55 8.37 22.24
CA LYS A 108 19.56 9.79 22.60
C LYS A 108 18.31 10.16 23.37
N THR A 109 18.48 11.01 24.34
CA THR A 109 17.39 11.64 25.06
C THR A 109 17.29 13.10 24.63
N LEU A 110 16.13 13.52 24.15
CA LEU A 110 15.84 14.90 23.75
C LEU A 110 15.13 15.65 24.89
N ASP A 111 15.07 16.97 24.76
CA ASP A 111 14.42 17.83 25.77
C ASP A 111 12.88 17.79 25.71
N THR A 112 12.33 17.01 24.79
CA THR A 112 10.88 17.01 24.51
C THR A 112 10.36 15.60 24.23
N ILE A 113 9.07 15.40 24.44
CA ILE A 113 8.40 14.15 24.01
C ILE A 113 8.35 14.10 22.48
N ILE A 114 8.87 13.03 21.94
CA ILE A 114 8.90 12.78 20.49
C ILE A 114 7.48 12.42 20.04
N THR A 115 7.02 13.07 18.98
CA THR A 115 5.68 12.87 18.41
C THR A 115 5.72 12.26 17.00
N ASP A 116 6.87 12.40 16.30
CA ASP A 116 7.04 11.80 14.98
C ASP A 116 8.54 11.53 14.70
N LEU A 117 8.79 10.57 13.82
CA LEU A 117 10.13 10.16 13.42
C LEU A 117 10.16 9.62 11.98
N SER A 118 11.28 9.78 11.33
CA SER A 118 11.52 9.30 9.98
C SER A 118 12.96 8.86 9.79
N ILE A 119 13.15 7.80 9.03
CA ILE A 119 14.46 7.34 8.55
C ILE A 119 14.43 7.30 7.02
N ALA A 120 15.50 7.72 6.39
CA ALA A 120 15.63 7.61 4.93
C ALA A 120 15.52 6.12 4.50
N PRO A 121 14.95 5.82 3.31
CA PRO A 121 14.85 4.44 2.83
C PRO A 121 16.20 3.70 2.76
N ASP A 122 17.29 4.40 2.46
CA ASP A 122 18.66 3.90 2.44
C ASP A 122 19.40 4.06 3.79
N ALA A 123 18.70 4.55 4.81
CA ALA A 123 19.20 4.87 6.14
C ALA A 123 20.27 5.98 6.20
N SER A 124 20.47 6.77 5.14
CA SER A 124 21.49 7.85 5.09
C SER A 124 21.24 8.96 6.11
N ALA A 125 19.98 9.20 6.48
CA ALA A 125 19.57 10.26 7.39
C ALA A 125 18.40 9.85 8.29
N ILE A 126 18.31 10.51 9.44
CA ILE A 126 17.27 10.31 10.45
C ILE A 126 16.74 11.68 10.87
N ALA A 127 15.43 11.78 11.04
CA ALA A 127 14.76 12.95 11.58
C ALA A 127 13.82 12.56 12.72
N VAL A 128 13.70 13.43 13.69
CA VAL A 128 12.83 13.25 14.87
C VAL A 128 12.21 14.60 15.22
N SER A 129 10.91 14.61 15.53
CA SER A 129 10.23 15.82 15.95
C SER A 129 9.39 15.62 17.20
N GLY A 130 9.18 16.72 17.94
CA GLY A 130 8.35 16.74 19.13
C GLY A 130 8.40 18.09 19.84
N GLY A 131 7.32 18.51 20.47
CA GLY A 131 7.28 19.75 21.26
C GLY A 131 7.65 21.02 20.48
N GLY A 132 7.39 21.05 19.16
CA GLY A 132 7.78 22.18 18.29
C GLY A 132 9.26 22.20 17.93
N GLN A 133 9.97 21.10 18.14
CA GLN A 133 11.38 20.93 17.79
C GLN A 133 11.53 19.86 16.70
N ILE A 134 12.57 20.02 15.88
CA ILE A 134 13.02 19.02 14.92
C ILE A 134 14.52 18.83 15.08
N HIS A 135 14.96 17.59 14.97
CA HIS A 135 16.37 17.22 15.00
C HIS A 135 16.65 16.30 13.81
N THR A 136 17.76 16.53 13.13
CA THR A 136 18.26 15.67 12.07
C THR A 136 19.59 15.05 12.47
N PHE A 137 19.77 13.77 12.13
CA PHE A 137 20.94 12.99 12.52
C PHE A 137 21.47 12.19 11.33
N THR A 138 22.78 11.92 11.36
CA THR A 138 23.40 10.88 10.54
C THR A 138 23.02 9.50 11.05
N LEU A 139 23.26 8.45 10.25
CA LEU A 139 23.05 7.06 10.68
C LEU A 139 23.87 6.72 11.95
N SER A 140 25.06 7.28 12.11
CA SER A 140 25.89 7.06 13.31
C SER A 140 25.42 7.83 14.54
N GLY A 141 24.33 8.60 14.43
CA GLY A 141 23.79 9.42 15.51
C GLY A 141 24.45 10.79 15.65
N GLY A 142 25.34 11.20 14.74
CA GLY A 142 25.86 12.58 14.71
C GLY A 142 24.73 13.57 14.43
N SER A 143 24.64 14.66 15.24
CA SER A 143 23.65 15.71 14.99
C SER A 143 24.05 16.50 13.75
N ILE A 144 23.09 16.69 12.82
CA ILE A 144 23.25 17.54 11.65
C ILE A 144 22.73 18.93 11.97
N ALA A 145 21.44 19.02 12.39
CA ALA A 145 20.80 20.28 12.73
C ALA A 145 19.69 20.08 13.77
N SER A 146 19.27 21.19 14.37
CA SER A 146 18.05 21.26 15.19
C SER A 146 17.41 22.64 15.09
N ASP A 147 16.07 22.70 15.07
CA ASP A 147 15.30 23.94 15.07
C ASP A 147 14.13 23.82 16.07
N ARG A 148 13.72 24.97 16.66
CA ARG A 148 12.66 25.06 17.67
C ARG A 148 11.48 25.95 17.24
N SER A 149 11.39 26.31 15.99
CA SER A 149 10.48 27.37 15.55
C SER A 149 9.12 26.88 15.02
N LEU A 150 8.88 25.55 14.95
CA LEU A 150 7.77 25.01 14.15
C LEU A 150 6.76 24.21 14.99
N ALA A 151 5.46 24.49 14.81
CA ALA A 151 4.39 23.60 15.26
C ALA A 151 4.26 22.43 14.28
N ILE A 152 5.12 21.41 14.44
CA ILE A 152 5.26 20.29 13.51
C ILE A 152 4.14 19.28 13.72
N ASN A 153 3.46 18.89 12.64
CA ASN A 153 2.50 17.80 12.62
C ASN A 153 3.18 16.48 12.23
N HIS A 154 3.85 16.48 11.05
CA HIS A 154 4.54 15.31 10.53
C HIS A 154 5.86 15.67 9.88
N ILE A 155 6.79 14.72 9.91
CA ILE A 155 8.07 14.79 9.21
C ILE A 155 8.27 13.53 8.37
N LYS A 156 8.90 13.68 7.21
CA LYS A 156 9.30 12.53 6.39
C LYS A 156 10.56 12.86 5.60
N ILE A 157 11.61 12.05 5.74
CA ILE A 157 12.82 12.22 4.94
C ILE A 157 12.52 11.82 3.50
N MET A 158 12.96 12.65 2.56
CA MET A 158 12.84 12.36 1.14
C MET A 158 13.67 11.12 0.77
N PRO A 159 13.24 10.35 -0.24
CA PRO A 159 13.93 9.11 -0.63
C PRO A 159 15.40 9.29 -1.05
N SER A 160 15.82 10.49 -1.42
CA SER A 160 17.23 10.82 -1.68
C SER A 160 18.09 10.84 -0.42
N GLY A 161 17.47 10.91 0.77
CA GLY A 161 18.18 11.10 2.04
C GLY A 161 18.75 12.49 2.26
N GLU A 162 18.57 13.44 1.33
CA GLU A 162 19.19 14.79 1.37
C GLU A 162 18.23 15.88 1.85
N GLN A 163 16.93 15.62 1.83
CA GLN A 163 15.88 16.58 2.14
C GLN A 163 14.86 15.98 3.11
N ILE A 164 14.16 16.85 3.79
CA ILE A 164 13.09 16.51 4.72
C ILE A 164 11.83 17.30 4.38
N LEU A 165 10.71 16.57 4.31
CA LEU A 165 9.37 17.12 4.24
C LEU A 165 8.88 17.37 5.65
N ILE A 166 8.41 18.56 5.93
CA ILE A 166 7.90 19.01 7.22
C ILE A 166 6.50 19.55 6.99
N THR A 167 5.52 19.06 7.73
CA THR A 167 4.19 19.66 7.76
C THR A 167 3.92 20.30 9.11
N THR A 168 3.28 21.44 9.06
CA THR A 168 2.91 22.20 10.24
C THR A 168 1.41 22.52 10.22
N SER A 169 0.91 23.11 11.28
CA SER A 169 -0.46 23.64 11.30
C SER A 169 -0.70 24.80 10.30
N LYS A 170 0.33 25.25 9.56
CA LYS A 170 0.24 26.41 8.66
C LYS A 170 0.75 26.16 7.26
N ASN A 171 1.70 25.24 7.07
CA ASN A 171 2.35 25.01 5.77
C ASN A 171 2.82 23.57 5.59
N VAL A 172 3.14 23.27 4.33
CA VAL A 172 3.99 22.15 3.90
C VAL A 172 5.31 22.77 3.47
N GLN A 173 6.42 22.21 3.91
CA GLN A 173 7.75 22.69 3.60
C GLN A 173 8.68 21.52 3.28
N VAL A 174 9.50 21.66 2.27
CA VAL A 174 10.68 20.81 2.07
C VAL A 174 11.92 21.64 2.41
N SER A 175 12.76 21.07 3.23
CA SER A 175 14.05 21.65 3.65
C SER A 175 15.18 20.69 3.33
N ASP A 176 16.41 21.16 3.29
CA ASP A 176 17.57 20.28 3.36
C ASP A 176 17.74 19.72 4.79
N LEU A 177 18.70 18.84 5.01
CA LEU A 177 18.95 18.25 6.33
C LEU A 177 19.51 19.24 7.35
N THR A 178 19.99 20.42 6.90
CA THR A 178 20.38 21.52 7.78
C THR A 178 19.20 22.42 8.16
N LEU A 179 17.99 22.00 7.74
CA LEU A 179 16.69 22.67 7.99
C LEU A 179 16.52 24.00 7.26
N LEU A 180 17.34 24.29 6.24
CA LEU A 180 17.15 25.44 5.37
C LEU A 180 16.02 25.13 4.38
N PRO A 181 15.00 26.02 4.28
CA PRO A 181 13.87 25.81 3.38
C PRO A 181 14.30 25.78 1.91
N VAL A 182 13.87 24.76 1.16
CA VAL A 182 14.00 24.65 -0.28
C VAL A 182 12.76 25.25 -0.94
N TRP A 183 11.56 24.87 -0.47
CA TRP A 183 10.29 25.45 -0.86
C TRP A 183 9.25 25.27 0.24
N SER A 184 8.20 26.06 0.22
CA SER A 184 7.04 25.92 1.12
C SER A 184 5.74 26.34 0.43
N ASP A 185 4.64 25.67 0.79
CA ASP A 185 3.26 26.08 0.47
C ASP A 185 2.53 26.43 1.78
N ASN A 186 2.19 27.70 1.92
CA ASN A 186 1.48 28.24 3.08
C ASN A 186 -0.05 28.25 2.91
N SER A 187 -0.57 27.59 1.89
CA SER A 187 -1.98 27.67 1.53
C SER A 187 -2.91 26.82 2.39
N SER A 188 -2.39 25.85 3.13
CA SER A 188 -3.20 25.02 4.03
C SER A 188 -2.40 24.19 5.03
N THR A 189 -3.08 23.78 6.09
CA THR A 189 -2.63 22.75 7.03
C THR A 189 -2.63 21.40 6.38
N GLN A 190 -1.71 20.52 6.77
CA GLN A 190 -1.64 19.12 6.30
C GLN A 190 -1.52 18.20 7.50
N ASP A 191 -2.39 17.19 7.55
CA ASP A 191 -2.45 16.26 8.67
C ASP A 191 -1.72 14.95 8.36
N PHE A 192 -1.58 14.59 7.08
CA PHE A 192 -0.92 13.37 6.63
C PHE A 192 -0.05 13.66 5.42
N VAL A 193 1.06 12.94 5.30
CA VAL A 193 1.99 13.07 4.18
C VAL A 193 2.53 11.72 3.75
N GLU A 194 2.65 11.54 2.44
CA GLU A 194 3.34 10.42 1.81
C GLU A 194 4.18 10.90 0.63
N ILE A 195 5.25 10.16 0.34
CA ILE A 195 6.21 10.49 -0.71
C ILE A 195 6.41 9.27 -1.59
N THR A 196 6.43 9.44 -2.92
CA THR A 196 6.84 8.35 -3.81
C THR A 196 8.27 7.91 -3.53
N PRO A 197 8.61 6.63 -3.67
CA PRO A 197 9.95 6.11 -3.42
C PRO A 197 11.06 6.74 -4.25
N GLY A 198 10.72 7.29 -5.42
CA GLY A 198 11.65 8.10 -6.24
C GLY A 198 11.70 9.57 -5.84
N GLY A 199 10.92 10.02 -4.86
CA GLY A 199 10.87 11.41 -4.42
C GLY A 199 10.25 12.38 -5.43
N SER A 200 9.69 11.90 -6.54
CA SER A 200 9.17 12.74 -7.61
C SER A 200 7.86 13.44 -7.26
N SER A 201 7.08 12.85 -6.36
CA SER A 201 5.77 13.35 -5.96
C SER A 201 5.56 13.24 -4.46
N ILE A 202 4.88 14.22 -3.92
CA ILE A 202 4.51 14.32 -2.51
C ILE A 202 2.98 14.40 -2.46
N VAL A 203 2.37 13.51 -1.70
CA VAL A 203 0.92 13.51 -1.43
C VAL A 203 0.69 13.97 -0.02
N THR A 204 -0.22 14.90 0.15
CA THR A 204 -0.66 15.37 1.45
C THR A 204 -2.16 15.25 1.58
N ALA A 205 -2.65 14.98 2.77
CA ALA A 205 -4.07 14.98 3.06
C ALA A 205 -4.37 15.89 4.25
N THR A 206 -5.44 16.65 4.11
CA THR A 206 -6.07 17.39 5.21
C THR A 206 -7.38 16.71 5.58
N ASN A 207 -8.09 17.31 6.54
CA ASN A 207 -9.44 16.87 6.89
C ASN A 207 -10.38 16.68 5.69
N SER A 208 -10.23 17.45 4.59
CA SER A 208 -11.19 17.44 3.49
C SER A 208 -10.60 17.44 2.08
N ARG A 209 -9.27 17.36 1.96
CA ARG A 209 -8.60 17.48 0.66
C ARG A 209 -7.36 16.60 0.59
N VAL A 210 -7.09 16.10 -0.59
CA VAL A 210 -5.80 15.49 -0.96
C VAL A 210 -5.15 16.40 -1.99
N ARG A 211 -3.85 16.64 -1.83
CA ARG A 211 -3.03 17.43 -2.74
C ARG A 211 -1.84 16.62 -3.18
N MET A 212 -1.45 16.82 -4.42
CA MET A 212 -0.19 16.30 -4.94
C MET A 212 0.71 17.45 -5.36
N TYR A 213 1.95 17.38 -4.91
CA TYR A 213 3.02 18.29 -5.31
C TYR A 213 4.09 17.50 -6.06
N THR A 214 4.76 18.18 -6.99
CA THR A 214 6.03 17.71 -7.52
C THR A 214 7.12 17.86 -6.46
N ALA A 215 8.29 17.22 -6.67
CA ALA A 215 9.45 17.37 -5.80
C ALA A 215 9.87 18.86 -5.62
N ASN A 216 9.64 19.70 -6.64
CA ASN A 216 9.98 21.12 -6.63
C ASN A 216 8.90 22.03 -5.99
N GLY A 217 7.87 21.45 -5.37
CA GLY A 217 6.82 22.18 -4.67
C GLY A 217 5.69 22.71 -5.52
N ASN A 218 5.66 22.41 -6.82
CA ASN A 218 4.53 22.81 -7.66
C ASN A 218 3.31 21.93 -7.36
N LEU A 219 2.18 22.56 -7.06
CA LEU A 219 0.90 21.84 -6.89
C LEU A 219 0.48 21.26 -8.25
N SER A 220 0.45 19.94 -8.34
CA SER A 220 0.02 19.22 -9.54
C SER A 220 -1.50 19.16 -9.63
N TRP A 221 -2.16 18.84 -8.53
CA TRP A 221 -3.62 18.81 -8.42
C TRP A 221 -4.07 18.86 -6.96
N GLU A 222 -5.33 19.22 -6.78
CA GLU A 222 -6.07 19.15 -5.52
C GLU A 222 -7.39 18.44 -5.76
N GLN A 223 -7.69 17.43 -4.94
CA GLN A 223 -8.95 16.69 -4.95
C GLN A 223 -9.65 16.87 -3.60
N ARG A 224 -10.93 17.25 -3.65
CA ARG A 224 -11.77 17.33 -2.45
C ARG A 224 -12.23 15.93 -2.06
N LEU A 225 -12.06 15.58 -0.78
CA LEU A 225 -12.65 14.38 -0.21
C LEU A 225 -14.15 14.58 0.00
N THR A 226 -14.94 13.53 -0.18
CA THR A 226 -16.38 13.55 0.03
C THR A 226 -16.71 12.78 1.29
N GLY A 227 -17.52 13.36 2.15
CA GLY A 227 -18.00 12.73 3.38
C GLY A 227 -17.30 13.25 4.63
N GLY A 228 -16.30 12.53 5.11
CA GLY A 228 -15.66 12.77 6.38
C GLY A 228 -14.29 13.45 6.30
N LYS A 229 -13.51 13.25 7.37
CA LYS A 229 -12.13 13.72 7.51
C LYS A 229 -11.18 12.57 7.24
N ALA A 230 -10.05 12.85 6.61
CA ALA A 230 -8.95 11.89 6.49
C ALA A 230 -8.40 11.52 7.89
N LEU A 231 -8.25 10.24 8.14
CA LEU A 231 -7.63 9.68 9.36
C LEU A 231 -6.38 8.87 9.05
N ALA A 232 -6.21 8.45 7.79
CA ALA A 232 -5.04 7.70 7.35
C ALA A 232 -4.80 7.95 5.86
N LEU A 233 -3.53 7.92 5.46
CA LEU A 233 -3.09 8.08 4.08
C LEU A 233 -2.04 7.01 3.79
N ALA A 234 -2.13 6.38 2.63
CA ALA A 234 -1.08 5.52 2.09
C ALA A 234 -0.93 5.78 0.59
N TYR A 235 0.30 5.66 0.10
CA TYR A 235 0.64 5.85 -1.30
C TYR A 235 1.45 4.64 -1.78
N ALA A 236 1.01 4.00 -2.85
CA ALA A 236 1.70 2.85 -3.42
C ALA A 236 3.13 3.21 -3.82
N SER A 237 4.07 2.29 -3.56
CA SER A 237 5.49 2.56 -3.81
C SER A 237 5.84 2.79 -5.29
N ASP A 238 5.00 2.33 -6.22
CA ASP A 238 5.13 2.64 -7.66
C ASP A 238 4.49 3.97 -8.06
N GLY A 239 3.86 4.67 -7.10
CA GLY A 239 3.18 5.95 -7.33
C GLY A 239 1.84 5.83 -8.05
N SER A 240 1.27 4.64 -8.21
CA SER A 240 0.05 4.44 -9.00
C SER A 240 -1.23 4.80 -8.25
N THR A 241 -1.28 4.53 -6.94
CA THR A 241 -2.51 4.47 -6.16
C THR A 241 -2.37 5.17 -4.82
N ILE A 242 -3.34 6.01 -4.49
CA ILE A 242 -3.45 6.72 -3.22
C ILE A 242 -4.67 6.17 -2.48
N VAL A 243 -4.52 5.85 -1.21
CA VAL A 243 -5.58 5.33 -0.36
C VAL A 243 -5.78 6.25 0.84
N VAL A 244 -7.01 6.65 1.06
CA VAL A 244 -7.41 7.53 2.17
C VAL A 244 -8.43 6.82 3.03
N GLY A 245 -8.13 6.65 4.30
CA GLY A 245 -9.07 6.17 5.33
C GLY A 245 -9.76 7.36 6.00
N MET A 246 -11.06 7.27 6.23
CA MET A 246 -11.90 8.38 6.66
C MET A 246 -12.63 8.10 7.97
N ASP A 247 -13.05 9.17 8.67
CA ASP A 247 -13.86 9.09 9.89
C ASP A 247 -15.38 8.88 9.62
N ASP A 248 -15.80 8.99 8.37
CA ASP A 248 -17.15 8.69 7.94
C ASP A 248 -17.36 7.20 7.56
N THR A 249 -16.44 6.34 7.96
CA THR A 249 -16.42 4.90 7.67
C THR A 249 -16.00 4.52 6.26
N THR A 250 -15.59 5.48 5.43
CA THR A 250 -15.23 5.21 4.03
C THR A 250 -13.72 5.05 3.83
N VAL A 251 -13.37 4.27 2.80
CA VAL A 251 -12.06 4.23 2.15
C VAL A 251 -12.23 4.85 0.79
N GLN A 252 -11.46 5.87 0.47
CA GLN A 252 -11.41 6.48 -0.86
C GLN A 252 -10.09 6.14 -1.53
N VAL A 253 -10.15 5.69 -2.78
CA VAL A 253 -8.96 5.34 -3.54
C VAL A 253 -8.89 6.19 -4.80
N LEU A 254 -7.74 6.86 -4.95
CA LEU A 254 -7.48 7.75 -6.07
C LEU A 254 -6.31 7.23 -6.91
N ALA A 255 -6.36 7.51 -8.20
CA ALA A 255 -5.23 7.34 -9.10
C ALA A 255 -4.17 8.42 -8.86
N HIS A 256 -2.97 8.23 -9.41
CA HIS A 256 -1.88 9.20 -9.35
C HIS A 256 -2.28 10.62 -9.83
N ASN A 257 -3.15 10.71 -10.81
CA ASN A 257 -3.63 11.99 -11.36
C ASN A 257 -4.76 12.66 -10.55
N GLY A 258 -5.10 12.13 -9.36
CA GLY A 258 -6.15 12.65 -8.49
C GLY A 258 -7.56 12.18 -8.81
N THR A 259 -7.76 11.36 -9.85
CA THR A 259 -9.09 10.82 -10.18
C THR A 259 -9.52 9.83 -9.10
N LEU A 260 -10.71 10.02 -8.53
CA LEU A 260 -11.33 9.05 -7.62
C LEU A 260 -11.67 7.77 -8.41
N LEU A 261 -11.03 6.66 -8.05
CA LEU A 261 -11.25 5.37 -8.67
C LEU A 261 -12.50 4.69 -8.10
N TRP A 262 -12.59 4.62 -6.79
CA TRP A 262 -13.72 4.03 -6.08
C TRP A 262 -13.75 4.43 -4.62
N THR A 263 -14.89 4.16 -3.98
CA THR A 263 -15.11 4.31 -2.54
C THR A 263 -15.73 3.03 -1.99
N ALA A 264 -15.30 2.61 -0.81
CA ALA A 264 -15.87 1.47 -0.09
C ALA A 264 -16.18 1.85 1.36
N ASN A 265 -17.15 1.15 1.96
CA ASN A 265 -17.61 1.43 3.32
C ASN A 265 -17.22 0.29 4.28
N ALA A 266 -16.84 0.67 5.48
CA ALA A 266 -16.77 -0.18 6.66
C ALA A 266 -17.96 0.12 7.60
N THR A 267 -17.87 -0.26 8.88
CA THR A 267 -18.90 0.03 9.88
C THR A 267 -18.44 1.01 10.96
N ASN A 268 -17.17 1.41 10.94
CA ASN A 268 -16.59 2.42 11.83
C ASN A 268 -15.40 3.11 11.13
N TRP A 269 -14.78 4.07 11.77
CA TRP A 269 -13.65 4.86 11.28
C TRP A 269 -12.53 3.98 10.72
N ILE A 270 -11.98 4.39 9.60
CA ILE A 270 -10.79 3.78 9.01
C ILE A 270 -9.56 4.52 9.53
N THR A 271 -8.86 3.91 10.46
CA THR A 271 -7.75 4.52 11.20
C THR A 271 -6.38 4.15 10.68
N SER A 272 -6.29 3.11 9.88
CA SER A 272 -5.02 2.65 9.30
C SER A 272 -5.23 2.11 7.90
N VAL A 273 -4.39 2.49 6.95
CA VAL A 273 -4.43 1.99 5.58
C VAL A 273 -3.03 1.62 5.10
N ALA A 274 -2.95 0.63 4.23
CA ALA A 274 -1.72 0.22 3.55
C ALA A 274 -2.02 -0.21 2.12
N VAL A 275 -1.05 -0.04 1.22
CA VAL A 275 -1.21 -0.36 -0.20
C VAL A 275 0.10 -0.91 -0.77
N SER A 276 0.01 -2.00 -1.55
CA SER A 276 1.12 -2.57 -2.31
C SER A 276 1.32 -1.87 -3.65
N ASP A 277 2.41 -2.18 -4.34
CA ASP A 277 2.64 -1.71 -5.71
C ASP A 277 1.45 -2.06 -6.62
N GLY A 278 1.12 -1.14 -7.54
CA GLY A 278 -0.02 -1.26 -8.45
C GLY A 278 -1.39 -1.25 -7.78
N GLY A 279 -1.47 -1.02 -6.46
CA GLY A 279 -2.73 -1.11 -5.73
C GLY A 279 -3.32 -2.53 -5.69
N ASN A 280 -2.53 -3.56 -5.98
CA ASN A 280 -3.01 -4.93 -6.08
C ASN A 280 -3.55 -5.49 -4.75
N THR A 281 -3.02 -4.99 -3.63
CA THR A 281 -3.49 -5.28 -2.28
C THR A 281 -3.68 -3.96 -1.55
N ILE A 282 -4.91 -3.62 -1.25
CA ILE A 282 -5.29 -2.45 -0.46
C ILE A 282 -5.89 -2.95 0.84
N VAL A 283 -5.35 -2.49 1.97
CA VAL A 283 -5.73 -2.92 3.31
C VAL A 283 -6.27 -1.72 4.07
N ALA A 284 -7.43 -1.86 4.67
CA ALA A 284 -8.07 -0.84 5.48
C ALA A 284 -8.48 -1.41 6.83
N GLY A 285 -7.83 -0.93 7.87
CA GLY A 285 -8.11 -1.27 9.26
C GLY A 285 -9.12 -0.30 9.86
N SER A 286 -10.15 -0.84 10.51
CA SER A 286 -11.25 -0.09 11.08
C SER A 286 -11.36 -0.29 12.58
N ARG A 287 -11.85 0.72 13.28
CA ARG A 287 -12.18 0.64 14.71
C ARG A 287 -13.31 -0.35 15.04
N ASP A 288 -13.98 -0.90 14.04
CA ASP A 288 -14.93 -1.99 14.21
C ASP A 288 -14.26 -3.37 14.41
N LYS A 289 -12.94 -3.38 14.59
CA LYS A 289 -12.10 -4.59 14.76
C LYS A 289 -12.00 -5.44 13.49
N LYS A 290 -12.26 -4.83 12.34
CA LYS A 290 -12.20 -5.50 11.04
C LYS A 290 -11.12 -4.88 10.16
N VAL A 291 -10.45 -5.74 9.43
CA VAL A 291 -9.52 -5.37 8.37
C VAL A 291 -10.13 -5.79 7.05
N HIS A 292 -10.38 -4.81 6.19
CA HIS A 292 -10.95 -4.99 4.87
C HIS A 292 -9.83 -5.04 3.84
N VAL A 293 -9.83 -6.04 2.98
CA VAL A 293 -8.83 -6.20 1.92
C VAL A 293 -9.52 -6.07 0.57
N PHE A 294 -8.95 -5.23 -0.29
CA PHE A 294 -9.47 -4.94 -1.62
C PHE A 294 -8.37 -5.16 -2.67
N ASN A 295 -8.79 -5.36 -3.91
CA ASN A 295 -7.92 -5.27 -5.08
C ASN A 295 -7.96 -3.86 -5.68
N HIS A 296 -7.13 -3.61 -6.71
CA HIS A 296 -7.07 -2.33 -7.40
C HIS A 296 -8.42 -1.87 -7.97
N ALA A 297 -9.26 -2.80 -8.43
CA ALA A 297 -10.58 -2.50 -8.98
C ALA A 297 -11.66 -2.19 -7.93
N GLY A 298 -11.32 -2.17 -6.63
CA GLY A 298 -12.27 -1.94 -5.54
C GLY A 298 -13.07 -3.17 -5.13
N THR A 299 -12.79 -4.34 -5.70
CA THR A 299 -13.43 -5.57 -5.25
C THR A 299 -12.92 -5.93 -3.87
N ARG A 300 -13.82 -6.07 -2.91
CA ARG A 300 -13.47 -6.56 -1.57
C ARG A 300 -13.14 -8.05 -1.65
N LEU A 301 -11.88 -8.37 -1.42
CA LEU A 301 -11.39 -9.76 -1.41
C LEU A 301 -11.85 -10.50 -0.16
N GLY A 302 -11.95 -9.80 0.98
CA GLY A 302 -12.44 -10.37 2.21
C GLY A 302 -12.30 -9.44 3.41
N ILE A 303 -12.70 -9.96 4.57
CA ILE A 303 -12.64 -9.28 5.86
C ILE A 303 -11.96 -10.21 6.85
N PHE A 304 -10.99 -9.69 7.59
CA PHE A 304 -10.41 -10.37 8.75
C PHE A 304 -10.83 -9.66 10.03
N THR A 305 -11.23 -10.40 11.06
CA THR A 305 -11.67 -9.83 12.35
C THR A 305 -10.59 -10.10 13.40
N VAL A 306 -10.17 -9.03 14.08
CA VAL A 306 -9.22 -9.07 15.20
C VAL A 306 -9.95 -8.92 16.53
N LYS A 307 -9.24 -9.10 17.64
CA LYS A 307 -9.83 -9.05 19.00
C LYS A 307 -9.99 -7.60 19.49
N GLY A 308 -8.98 -6.78 19.24
CA GLY A 308 -8.92 -5.37 19.64
C GLY A 308 -9.28 -4.40 18.52
N PRO A 309 -9.43 -3.09 18.81
CA PRO A 309 -9.57 -2.05 17.80
C PRO A 309 -8.30 -1.94 16.96
N ILE A 310 -8.45 -1.45 15.73
CA ILE A 310 -7.32 -1.10 14.87
C ILE A 310 -6.98 0.37 15.09
N ASP A 311 -5.81 0.63 15.61
CA ASP A 311 -5.29 1.98 15.84
C ASP A 311 -4.50 2.50 14.61
N PRO A 312 -4.11 3.78 14.56
CA PRO A 312 -3.22 4.28 13.52
C PRO A 312 -1.94 3.45 13.40
N HIS A 313 -1.43 3.26 12.18
CA HIS A 313 -0.22 2.48 11.87
C HIS A 313 -0.27 0.99 12.25
N SER A 314 -1.48 0.43 12.42
CA SER A 314 -1.68 -0.97 12.81
C SER A 314 -1.80 -1.94 11.66
N VAL A 315 -1.79 -1.48 10.40
CA VAL A 315 -1.76 -2.35 9.22
C VAL A 315 -0.57 -2.01 8.34
N ALA A 316 0.06 -3.05 7.81
CA ALA A 316 1.16 -2.93 6.85
C ALA A 316 1.05 -4.02 5.79
N VAL A 317 1.61 -3.77 4.61
CA VAL A 317 1.63 -4.72 3.51
C VAL A 317 3.01 -4.70 2.84
N THR A 318 3.51 -5.85 2.44
CA THR A 318 4.74 -5.92 1.63
C THR A 318 4.54 -5.27 0.27
N ARG A 319 5.61 -4.80 -0.31
CA ARG A 319 5.58 -4.11 -1.60
C ARG A 319 4.93 -4.95 -2.71
N ASP A 320 5.17 -6.26 -2.72
CA ASP A 320 4.55 -7.22 -3.65
C ASP A 320 3.09 -7.55 -3.31
N GLY A 321 2.59 -7.08 -2.17
CA GLY A 321 1.23 -7.31 -1.71
C GLY A 321 0.94 -8.72 -1.20
N SER A 322 1.93 -9.59 -1.08
CA SER A 322 1.74 -11.01 -0.74
C SER A 322 1.52 -11.26 0.75
N LEU A 323 2.15 -10.43 1.62
CA LEU A 323 2.01 -10.52 3.07
C LEU A 323 1.34 -9.25 3.61
N ILE A 324 0.32 -9.44 4.40
CA ILE A 324 -0.40 -8.41 5.15
C ILE A 324 -0.10 -8.64 6.63
N VAL A 325 0.35 -7.61 7.33
CA VAL A 325 0.58 -7.65 8.77
C VAL A 325 -0.39 -6.71 9.46
N ILE A 326 -1.02 -7.21 10.50
CA ILE A 326 -2.00 -6.48 11.28
C ILE A 326 -1.58 -6.57 12.74
N VAL A 327 -1.73 -5.47 13.44
CA VAL A 327 -1.55 -5.40 14.88
C VAL A 327 -2.85 -4.94 15.52
N ASP A 328 -3.31 -5.66 16.52
CA ASP A 328 -4.22 -5.13 17.52
C ASP A 328 -3.48 -5.05 18.86
N GLN A 329 -4.12 -4.50 19.88
CA GLN A 329 -3.49 -4.35 21.20
C GLN A 329 -3.00 -5.66 21.81
N THR A 330 -3.44 -6.82 21.30
CA THR A 330 -3.22 -8.14 21.91
C THR A 330 -2.31 -9.05 21.11
N ALA A 331 -2.15 -8.83 19.80
CA ALA A 331 -1.38 -9.72 18.93
C ALA A 331 -0.97 -9.08 17.62
N VAL A 332 0.02 -9.70 16.97
CA VAL A 332 0.42 -9.48 15.59
C VAL A 332 -0.08 -10.64 14.74
N TYR A 333 -0.73 -10.33 13.64
CA TYR A 333 -1.27 -11.31 12.69
C TYR A 333 -0.58 -11.18 11.35
N GLY A 334 -0.13 -12.27 10.78
CA GLY A 334 0.34 -12.36 9.41
C GLY A 334 -0.69 -13.05 8.53
N LEU A 335 -1.08 -12.42 7.44
CA LEU A 335 -2.08 -12.91 6.49
C LEU A 335 -1.49 -12.98 5.09
N SER A 336 -1.78 -14.04 4.36
CA SER A 336 -1.52 -14.07 2.92
C SER A 336 -2.65 -13.40 2.15
N ARG A 337 -2.32 -12.63 1.13
CA ARG A 337 -3.33 -12.16 0.17
C ARG A 337 -4.13 -13.31 -0.43
N SER A 338 -3.51 -14.45 -0.69
CA SER A 338 -4.18 -15.64 -1.23
C SER A 338 -5.25 -16.22 -0.30
N SER A 339 -5.17 -15.96 1.01
CA SER A 339 -6.21 -16.37 1.97
C SER A 339 -7.53 -15.64 1.78
N PHE A 340 -7.52 -14.51 1.06
CA PHE A 340 -8.71 -13.71 0.74
C PHE A 340 -9.29 -14.02 -0.65
N MET A 341 -8.60 -14.81 -1.46
CA MET A 341 -9.13 -15.22 -2.76
C MET A 341 -10.09 -16.40 -2.59
N PRO A 342 -11.17 -16.48 -3.38
CA PRO A 342 -11.94 -17.71 -3.46
C PRO A 342 -10.96 -18.84 -3.81
N GLN A 343 -10.84 -19.82 -2.94
CA GLN A 343 -10.15 -21.05 -3.26
C GLN A 343 -10.90 -21.66 -4.44
N GLU A 344 -10.26 -21.75 -5.61
CA GLU A 344 -10.81 -22.60 -6.66
C GLU A 344 -10.99 -23.98 -6.04
N THR A 345 -12.26 -24.35 -5.84
CA THR A 345 -12.58 -25.72 -5.44
C THR A 345 -12.09 -26.58 -6.60
N VAL A 346 -10.94 -27.25 -6.43
CA VAL A 346 -10.54 -28.30 -7.34
C VAL A 346 -11.69 -29.29 -7.31
N MET A 347 -12.58 -29.17 -8.28
CA MET A 347 -13.60 -30.18 -8.48
C MET A 347 -12.82 -31.49 -8.65
N ALA A 348 -12.90 -32.35 -7.64
CA ALA A 348 -12.40 -33.69 -7.75
C ALA A 348 -12.98 -34.24 -9.08
N THR A 349 -12.11 -34.47 -10.05
CA THR A 349 -12.50 -35.11 -11.30
C THR A 349 -13.16 -36.41 -10.90
N ILE A 350 -14.47 -36.46 -11.00
CA ILE A 350 -15.23 -37.69 -10.82
C ILE A 350 -14.60 -38.66 -11.81
N PRO A 351 -14.01 -39.79 -11.37
CA PRO A 351 -13.45 -40.74 -12.29
C PRO A 351 -14.57 -41.18 -13.24
N THR A 352 -14.41 -40.91 -14.50
CA THR A 352 -15.33 -41.37 -15.56
C THR A 352 -15.47 -42.86 -15.38
N PRO A 353 -16.69 -43.42 -15.15
CA PRO A 353 -16.84 -44.85 -15.04
C PRO A 353 -16.34 -45.49 -16.35
N SER A 354 -15.34 -46.34 -16.25
CA SER A 354 -14.87 -47.16 -17.36
C SER A 354 -16.04 -48.01 -17.86
N ARG A 355 -16.67 -47.57 -18.92
CA ARG A 355 -17.69 -48.35 -19.59
C ARG A 355 -16.98 -49.45 -20.37
N GLU A 356 -16.96 -50.67 -19.84
CA GLU A 356 -16.61 -51.87 -20.61
C GLU A 356 -17.47 -51.90 -21.84
N MET A 357 -16.88 -51.66 -22.99
CA MET A 357 -17.52 -51.83 -24.29
C MET A 357 -17.67 -53.32 -24.60
N THR A 358 -18.85 -53.87 -24.29
CA THR A 358 -19.27 -55.15 -24.91
C THR A 358 -19.39 -54.91 -26.41
N ALA A 359 -18.63 -55.67 -27.16
CA ALA A 359 -18.59 -55.64 -28.62
C ALA A 359 -19.98 -55.97 -29.22
N PHE A 360 -20.51 -55.06 -30.03
CA PHE A 360 -21.67 -55.30 -30.90
C PHE A 360 -21.20 -55.79 -32.27
N PRO A 361 -21.96 -56.72 -32.92
CA PRO A 361 -21.52 -57.35 -34.16
C PRO A 361 -21.58 -56.39 -35.36
N THR A 362 -20.58 -56.54 -36.22
CA THR A 362 -20.33 -55.79 -37.45
C THR A 362 -21.47 -55.92 -38.46
N MET A 363 -22.14 -54.81 -38.79
CA MET A 363 -22.94 -54.75 -40.02
C MET A 363 -22.13 -54.15 -41.16
N LYS A 364 -21.96 -54.93 -42.24
CA LYS A 364 -21.42 -54.45 -43.51
C LYS A 364 -22.40 -53.48 -44.16
N ALA A 365 -21.95 -52.27 -44.45
CA ALA A 365 -22.63 -51.40 -45.40
C ALA A 365 -21.61 -50.70 -46.30
N THR A 366 -21.65 -51.12 -47.54
CA THR A 366 -20.93 -50.55 -48.67
C THR A 366 -21.64 -49.28 -49.14
N ARG A 367 -20.99 -48.12 -49.06
CA ARG A 367 -21.29 -47.00 -49.94
C ARG A 367 -20.11 -46.06 -50.04
N LYS A 368 -19.48 -46.06 -51.23
CA LYS A 368 -18.46 -45.07 -51.61
C LYS A 368 -19.09 -43.69 -51.66
N ILE A 369 -18.56 -42.75 -50.87
CA ILE A 369 -18.81 -41.31 -51.05
C ILE A 369 -17.48 -40.67 -51.34
N THR A 370 -17.34 -40.06 -52.49
CA THR A 370 -16.18 -39.31 -53.00
C THR A 370 -16.17 -37.95 -52.26
N PRO A 371 -15.06 -37.52 -51.64
CA PRO A 371 -14.98 -36.22 -51.06
C PRO A 371 -14.79 -35.14 -52.15
N ARG A 372 -15.67 -34.15 -52.16
CA ARG A 372 -15.57 -32.94 -52.98
C ARG A 372 -14.66 -31.97 -52.25
N ILE A 373 -13.48 -31.67 -52.82
CA ILE A 373 -12.54 -30.68 -52.32
C ILE A 373 -13.15 -29.31 -52.53
N MET A 374 -13.45 -28.60 -51.46
CA MET A 374 -13.80 -27.17 -51.48
C MET A 374 -12.48 -26.40 -51.34
N THR A 375 -12.09 -25.68 -52.36
CA THR A 375 -11.00 -24.72 -52.35
C THR A 375 -11.45 -23.45 -51.62
N LEU A 376 -10.71 -23.06 -50.58
CA LEU A 376 -10.86 -21.73 -49.95
C LEU A 376 -10.33 -20.65 -50.92
N PRO A 377 -10.98 -19.47 -50.92
CA PRO A 377 -10.47 -18.31 -51.68
C PRO A 377 -9.24 -17.72 -50.99
N THR A 378 -8.22 -17.40 -51.78
CA THR A 378 -6.99 -16.70 -51.39
C THR A 378 -7.29 -15.28 -50.91
N PRO A 379 -6.69 -14.80 -49.80
CA PRO A 379 -6.80 -13.41 -49.39
C PRO A 379 -6.01 -12.48 -50.33
N PRO A 380 -6.46 -11.22 -50.49
CA PRO A 380 -5.78 -10.22 -51.33
C PRO A 380 -4.42 -9.81 -50.72
N PRO A 381 -3.47 -9.34 -51.56
CA PRO A 381 -2.14 -8.98 -51.11
C PRO A 381 -2.16 -7.75 -50.18
N THR A 382 -1.42 -7.86 -49.08
CA THR A 382 -1.19 -6.77 -48.10
C THR A 382 -0.24 -5.75 -48.75
N GLU A 383 -0.71 -4.53 -48.92
CA GLU A 383 0.14 -3.41 -49.30
C GLU A 383 1.08 -3.04 -48.15
N THR A 384 2.38 -3.03 -48.45
CA THR A 384 3.44 -2.56 -47.56
C THR A 384 3.40 -1.02 -47.44
N PRO A 385 3.39 -0.42 -46.24
CA PRO A 385 3.51 1.02 -46.14
C PRO A 385 4.92 1.47 -46.53
N GLN A 386 5.01 2.34 -47.50
CA GLN A 386 6.23 3.08 -47.87
C GLN A 386 6.65 3.99 -46.70
N ALA A 387 7.89 3.79 -46.24
CA ALA A 387 8.53 4.67 -45.27
C ALA A 387 8.78 6.05 -45.92
N SER A 388 8.12 7.09 -45.41
CA SER A 388 8.44 8.47 -45.73
C SER A 388 9.69 8.93 -44.98
N LEU A 389 10.69 9.37 -45.70
CA LEU A 389 11.92 10.00 -45.23
C LEU A 389 11.59 11.33 -44.48
N PRO A 390 12.26 11.62 -43.36
CA PRO A 390 12.08 12.91 -42.69
C PRO A 390 12.80 14.03 -43.43
N SER A 391 12.12 15.15 -43.56
CA SER A 391 12.64 16.42 -44.13
C SER A 391 13.74 17.00 -43.23
N PRO A 392 14.75 17.68 -43.78
CA PRO A 392 15.82 18.26 -43.00
C PRO A 392 15.36 19.51 -42.23
N VAL A 393 15.66 19.55 -40.94
CA VAL A 393 15.49 20.72 -40.08
C VAL A 393 16.66 21.69 -40.32
N PRO A 394 16.43 23.01 -40.47
CA PRO A 394 17.52 23.95 -40.62
C PRO A 394 18.25 24.22 -39.32
N VAL A 395 19.55 24.03 -39.34
CA VAL A 395 20.48 24.40 -38.27
C VAL A 395 20.58 25.96 -38.24
N ILE A 396 20.07 26.54 -37.16
CA ILE A 396 20.35 27.97 -36.86
C ILE A 396 21.56 27.97 -35.91
N ALA A 397 22.68 28.44 -36.47
CA ALA A 397 23.87 28.78 -35.71
C ALA A 397 23.62 30.06 -34.90
N VAL A 398 23.66 29.99 -33.58
CA VAL A 398 23.72 31.19 -32.75
C VAL A 398 25.15 31.31 -32.21
N GLY A 399 25.77 32.40 -32.66
CA GLY A 399 27.14 32.72 -32.37
C GLY A 399 27.40 33.08 -30.92
N LEU A 400 28.58 32.68 -30.53
CA LEU A 400 29.27 33.00 -29.28
C LEU A 400 29.57 34.51 -29.24
N LEU A 401 29.13 35.20 -28.20
CA LEU A 401 29.65 36.53 -27.86
C LEU A 401 30.09 36.50 -26.40
N LEU A 402 31.41 36.28 -26.23
CA LEU A 402 32.16 36.59 -25.02
C LEU A 402 32.25 38.11 -24.88
N LEU A 403 31.84 38.66 -23.75
CA LEU A 403 32.30 39.97 -23.29
C LEU A 403 32.68 39.87 -21.81
N CYS A 404 34.02 39.79 -21.64
CA CYS A 404 34.69 40.14 -20.40
C CYS A 404 34.41 41.61 -20.04
N ARG A 405 34.01 41.89 -18.81
CA ARG A 405 34.28 43.18 -18.15
C ARG A 405 34.71 42.98 -16.71
N PHE A 406 35.97 43.11 -16.51
CA PHE A 406 36.58 43.50 -15.23
C PHE A 406 36.15 44.95 -14.90
N ARG A 407 35.79 45.22 -13.66
CA ARG A 407 36.13 46.46 -12.97
C ARG A 407 36.09 46.32 -11.47
N LYS A 408 37.23 46.70 -10.91
CA LYS A 408 37.56 46.99 -9.52
C LYS A 408 36.61 48.06 -8.90
N THR A 409 36.25 47.93 -7.71
CA THR A 409 36.65 48.65 -6.48
C THR A 409 35.95 47.94 -5.31
#